data_65dacd64e3e7fe196a064d6ee3b2b862
#
_entry.id   65dacd64e3e7fe196a064d6ee3b2b862
#
_cell.length_a   1.000
_cell.length_b   1.000
_cell.length_c   1.000
_cell.angle_alpha   90.00
_cell.angle_beta   90.00
_cell.angle_gamma   90.00
#
_symmetry.space_group_name_H-M   'P 1'
#
loop_
_entity.id
_entity.type
_entity.pdbx_description
1 polymer ?
#
loop_
_entity_poly.entity_id
_entity_poly.type
_entity_poly.pdbx_seq_one_letter_code
_entity_poly.pdbx_strand_id
1 'polypeptide(L)'
;TKNLTMKKNLLKLSMLAIALFATQTMNAQRYLTEVFTDVSVTPNVTYGNNITIFPTGTPTAQDLKMDIYQPVGDAAPVRPLIVYLHTGSFVPAVFNQNPTGGKSDSAAVEMCTQFAKRGYVVASATYRQGWVPTDPDQDVRTGTLLMAVYRAIQDAKVCVRYFYEDAMTAGNTFDVDTNNIILAGQGTGGYIAMAYATLDKPSEIQLPKFLSNTTNAAYGFVIGQPYVNQAALGDFDAYGGIPQLNNPNNHVGYSSRVSFVVNMGGALGDSSWLEAGDA
;
A
#
# COMPACT_ATOMS: atom_id res chain seq x y z
N THR A 1 -16.93 9.31 -63.02
CA THR A 1 -16.77 10.11 -61.78
C THR A 1 -17.43 9.45 -60.54
N LYS A 2 -18.67 8.97 -60.61
CA LYS A 2 -19.37 8.32 -59.45
C LYS A 2 -18.63 7.09 -58.89
N ASN A 3 -18.07 6.22 -59.74
CA ASN A 3 -17.32 5.03 -59.31
C ASN A 3 -16.00 5.36 -58.59
N LEU A 4 -15.35 6.47 -58.92
CA LEU A 4 -14.08 6.88 -58.29
C LEU A 4 -14.34 7.44 -56.90
N THR A 5 -15.43 8.18 -56.73
CA THR A 5 -15.87 8.73 -55.43
C THR A 5 -16.29 7.61 -54.46
N MET A 6 -17.01 6.62 -54.97
CA MET A 6 -17.44 5.45 -54.19
C MET A 6 -16.25 4.61 -53.71
N LYS A 7 -15.24 4.38 -54.58
CA LYS A 7 -13.99 3.68 -54.19
C LYS A 7 -13.21 4.45 -53.14
N LYS A 8 -13.12 5.81 -53.27
CA LYS A 8 -12.43 6.66 -52.23
C LYS A 8 -13.17 6.63 -50.88
N ASN A 9 -14.50 6.63 -50.88
CA ASN A 9 -15.30 6.55 -49.66
C ASN A 9 -15.19 5.17 -48.98
N LEU A 10 -15.17 4.09 -49.80
CA LEU A 10 -14.96 2.73 -49.29
C LEU A 10 -13.58 2.57 -48.66
N LEU A 11 -12.53 3.17 -49.26
CA LEU A 11 -11.17 3.15 -48.73
C LEU A 11 -11.06 3.92 -47.40
N LYS A 12 -11.73 5.08 -47.32
CA LYS A 12 -11.79 5.85 -46.07
C LYS A 12 -12.53 5.10 -44.96
N LEU A 13 -13.62 4.42 -45.29
CA LEU A 13 -14.40 3.62 -44.35
C LEU A 13 -13.60 2.41 -43.83
N SER A 14 -12.86 1.74 -44.72
CA SER A 14 -12.00 0.62 -44.37
C SER A 14 -10.81 1.07 -43.48
N MET A 15 -10.17 2.22 -43.77
CA MET A 15 -9.13 2.79 -42.92
C MET A 15 -9.66 3.18 -41.55
N LEU A 16 -10.88 3.74 -41.46
CA LEU A 16 -11.51 4.08 -40.20
C LEU A 16 -11.85 2.83 -39.39
N ALA A 17 -12.34 1.78 -40.03
CA ALA A 17 -12.61 0.50 -39.40
C ALA A 17 -11.32 -0.16 -38.84
N ILE A 18 -10.24 -0.16 -39.66
CA ILE A 18 -8.93 -0.68 -39.21
C ILE A 18 -8.39 0.12 -38.03
N ALA A 19 -8.50 1.45 -38.05
CA ALA A 19 -8.10 2.30 -36.94
C ALA A 19 -8.90 2.01 -35.66
N LEU A 20 -10.21 1.83 -35.77
CA LEU A 20 -11.08 1.45 -34.66
C LEU A 20 -10.76 0.04 -34.10
N PHE A 21 -10.45 -0.93 -34.94
CA PHE A 21 -10.01 -2.25 -34.51
C PHE A 21 -8.64 -2.21 -33.83
N ALA A 22 -7.71 -1.41 -34.36
CA ALA A 22 -6.38 -1.25 -33.78
C ALA A 22 -6.44 -0.63 -32.36
N THR A 23 -7.32 0.35 -32.13
CA THR A 23 -7.51 0.95 -30.80
C THR A 23 -8.14 -0.02 -29.80
N GLN A 24 -9.01 -0.92 -30.25
CA GLN A 24 -9.61 -1.94 -29.37
C GLN A 24 -8.60 -3.03 -28.94
N THR A 25 -7.72 -3.45 -29.86
CA THR A 25 -6.68 -4.44 -29.52
C THR A 25 -5.65 -3.88 -28.55
N MET A 26 -5.28 -2.60 -28.65
CA MET A 26 -4.40 -1.95 -27.69
C MET A 26 -5.01 -1.87 -26.29
N ASN A 27 -6.30 -1.56 -26.19
CA ASN A 27 -6.99 -1.55 -24.89
C ASN A 27 -7.15 -2.95 -24.26
N ALA A 28 -7.28 -4.01 -25.07
CA ALA A 28 -7.38 -5.39 -24.58
C ALA A 28 -6.04 -5.94 -24.05
N GLN A 29 -4.90 -5.40 -24.48
CA GLN A 29 -3.56 -5.79 -24.01
C GLN A 29 -3.10 -4.98 -22.80
N ARG A 30 -3.61 -3.76 -22.62
CA ARG A 30 -3.31 -2.90 -21.49
C ARG A 30 -3.62 -3.63 -20.18
N TYR A 31 -2.79 -3.45 -19.19
CA TYR A 31 -2.81 -4.10 -17.86
C TYR A 31 -2.39 -5.58 -17.86
N LEU A 32 -2.33 -6.27 -18.99
CA LEU A 32 -1.88 -7.66 -19.08
C LEU A 32 -0.43 -7.78 -19.55
N THR A 33 -0.07 -7.01 -20.59
CA THR A 33 1.28 -7.04 -21.19
C THR A 33 1.92 -5.66 -21.13
N GLU A 34 3.24 -5.59 -21.30
CA GLU A 34 3.95 -4.33 -21.42
C GLU A 34 3.54 -3.63 -22.71
N VAL A 35 2.94 -2.45 -22.59
CA VAL A 35 2.52 -1.59 -23.74
C VAL A 35 3.28 -0.27 -23.76
N PHE A 36 3.98 0.07 -22.69
CA PHE A 36 4.84 1.25 -22.57
C PHE A 36 6.30 0.83 -22.40
N THR A 37 7.21 1.51 -23.09
CA THR A 37 8.64 1.23 -23.04
C THR A 37 9.31 1.92 -21.86
N ASP A 38 8.82 3.13 -21.53
CA ASP A 38 9.47 4.01 -20.57
C ASP A 38 8.56 4.32 -19.39
N VAL A 39 9.17 4.48 -18.23
CA VAL A 39 8.51 4.79 -16.95
C VAL A 39 9.15 6.04 -16.36
N SER A 40 8.33 6.99 -15.96
CA SER A 40 8.74 8.13 -15.14
C SER A 40 8.61 7.79 -13.67
N VAL A 41 9.54 8.27 -12.84
CA VAL A 41 9.50 8.08 -11.39
C VAL A 41 9.52 9.44 -10.71
N THR A 42 8.51 9.71 -9.86
CA THR A 42 8.50 10.84 -8.93
C THR A 42 8.91 10.34 -7.56
N PRO A 43 10.16 10.60 -7.13
CA PRO A 43 10.67 10.00 -5.88
C PRO A 43 10.27 10.81 -4.65
N ASN A 44 10.19 10.11 -3.51
CA ASN A 44 10.06 10.70 -2.18
C ASN A 44 8.84 11.60 -1.97
N VAL A 45 7.71 11.29 -2.61
CA VAL A 45 6.43 11.94 -2.34
C VAL A 45 6.03 11.61 -0.90
N THR A 46 5.84 12.63 -0.06
CA THR A 46 5.37 12.46 1.31
C THR A 46 3.87 12.23 1.29
N TYR A 47 3.41 11.06 1.74
CA TYR A 47 1.99 10.72 1.81
C TYR A 47 1.42 10.81 3.23
N GLY A 48 2.24 11.13 4.22
CA GLY A 48 1.81 11.30 5.60
C GLY A 48 3.00 11.55 6.51
N ASN A 49 2.70 11.76 7.79
CA ASN A 49 3.68 11.86 8.86
C ASN A 49 3.13 11.16 10.09
N ASN A 50 3.95 10.35 10.75
CA ASN A 50 3.51 9.66 11.97
C ASN A 50 4.67 9.51 12.96
N ILE A 51 4.40 8.94 14.14
CA ILE A 51 5.38 8.81 15.21
C ILE A 51 6.00 7.42 15.18
N THR A 52 7.33 7.37 15.17
CA THR A 52 8.12 6.15 15.39
C THR A 52 8.88 6.24 16.71
N ILE A 53 9.11 5.10 17.33
CA ILE A 53 9.99 4.98 18.51
C ILE A 53 11.27 4.20 18.17
N PHE A 54 11.33 3.58 17.01
CA PHE A 54 12.50 2.84 16.56
C PHE A 54 13.45 3.76 15.75
N PRO A 55 14.79 3.64 15.85
CA PRO A 55 15.53 2.69 16.70
C PRO A 55 15.89 3.24 18.09
N THR A 56 15.58 4.49 18.38
CA THR A 56 16.10 5.21 19.56
C THR A 56 15.34 4.92 20.85
N GLY A 57 14.16 4.30 20.77
CA GLY A 57 13.26 4.16 21.90
C GLY A 57 12.52 5.46 22.29
N THR A 58 12.78 6.57 21.56
CA THR A 58 12.19 7.88 21.82
C THR A 58 11.18 8.23 20.72
N PRO A 59 9.97 8.70 21.07
CA PRO A 59 8.99 9.16 20.09
C PRO A 59 9.56 10.24 19.16
N THR A 60 9.55 9.99 17.87
CA THR A 60 10.11 10.89 16.84
C THR A 60 9.17 10.94 15.66
N ALA A 61 8.92 12.14 15.12
CA ALA A 61 8.14 12.31 13.91
C ALA A 61 8.88 11.73 12.70
N GLN A 62 8.17 10.94 11.91
CA GLN A 62 8.69 10.30 10.70
C GLN A 62 7.80 10.62 9.51
N ASP A 63 8.38 11.19 8.45
CA ASP A 63 7.71 11.30 7.16
C ASP A 63 7.51 9.93 6.53
N LEU A 64 6.30 9.67 6.08
CA LEU A 64 5.94 8.49 5.32
C LEU A 64 6.03 8.82 3.83
N LYS A 65 6.92 8.13 3.12
CA LYS A 65 7.28 8.47 1.74
C LYS A 65 7.00 7.33 0.76
N MET A 66 6.70 7.70 -0.47
CA MET A 66 6.54 6.77 -1.59
C MET A 66 7.27 7.27 -2.82
N ASP A 67 7.59 6.36 -3.73
CA ASP A 67 8.01 6.67 -5.10
C ASP A 67 6.86 6.31 -6.04
N ILE A 68 6.49 7.25 -6.92
CA ILE A 68 5.38 7.07 -7.88
C ILE A 68 5.96 6.75 -9.25
N TYR A 69 5.55 5.60 -9.79
CA TYR A 69 5.91 5.12 -11.13
C TYR A 69 4.73 5.30 -12.07
N GLN A 70 4.96 5.95 -13.21
CA GLN A 70 3.93 6.20 -14.22
C GLN A 70 4.44 5.85 -15.62
N PRO A 71 3.58 5.32 -16.52
CA PRO A 71 3.96 5.08 -17.92
C PRO A 71 4.19 6.40 -18.64
N VAL A 72 5.26 6.50 -19.43
CA VAL A 72 5.54 7.66 -20.27
C VAL A 72 4.75 7.57 -21.57
N GLY A 73 4.09 8.66 -21.97
CA GLY A 73 3.34 8.75 -23.22
C GLY A 73 1.93 8.13 -23.16
N ASP A 74 1.44 7.82 -21.98
CA ASP A 74 0.09 7.33 -21.80
C ASP A 74 -0.93 8.48 -21.83
N ALA A 75 -1.93 8.38 -22.72
CA ALA A 75 -2.98 9.39 -22.90
C ALA A 75 -4.26 9.07 -22.09
N ALA A 76 -4.27 8.04 -21.25
CA ALA A 76 -5.44 7.74 -20.42
C ALA A 76 -5.66 8.85 -19.38
N PRO A 77 -6.92 9.32 -19.20
CA PRO A 77 -7.22 10.40 -18.26
C PRO A 77 -7.02 9.98 -16.80
N VAL A 78 -7.24 8.71 -16.50
CA VAL A 78 -6.98 8.11 -15.18
C VAL A 78 -6.53 6.65 -15.34
N ARG A 79 -5.86 6.12 -14.32
CA ARG A 79 -5.26 4.77 -14.31
C ARG A 79 -5.53 4.07 -12.98
N PRO A 80 -5.72 2.75 -12.98
CA PRO A 80 -5.71 1.97 -11.75
C PRO A 80 -4.40 2.20 -10.99
N LEU A 81 -4.52 2.31 -9.66
CA LEU A 81 -3.38 2.47 -8.76
C LEU A 81 -3.01 1.14 -8.12
N ILE A 82 -1.72 0.85 -8.06
CA ILE A 82 -1.17 -0.19 -7.18
C ILE A 82 -0.36 0.49 -6.08
N VAL A 83 -0.78 0.36 -4.82
CA VAL A 83 0.06 0.67 -3.66
C VAL A 83 0.86 -0.58 -3.35
N TYR A 84 2.16 -0.53 -3.59
CA TYR A 84 3.09 -1.63 -3.39
C TYR A 84 3.83 -1.49 -2.06
N LEU A 85 3.74 -2.53 -1.22
CA LEU A 85 4.39 -2.60 0.09
C LEU A 85 5.54 -3.61 0.04
N HIS A 86 6.76 -3.11 0.29
CA HIS A 86 7.99 -3.90 0.24
C HIS A 86 8.08 -4.93 1.38
N THR A 87 8.99 -5.91 1.26
CA THR A 87 9.37 -6.84 2.32
C THR A 87 10.40 -6.21 3.28
N GLY A 88 11.00 -6.97 4.21
CA GLY A 88 12.10 -6.50 5.07
C GLY A 88 11.92 -6.82 6.55
N SER A 89 11.12 -7.84 6.90
CA SER A 89 10.97 -8.33 8.29
C SER A 89 10.49 -7.27 9.30
N PHE A 90 9.82 -6.22 8.84
CA PHE A 90 9.46 -5.04 9.65
C PHE A 90 10.65 -4.37 10.35
N VAL A 91 11.87 -4.56 9.84
CA VAL A 91 13.09 -3.95 10.36
C VAL A 91 13.74 -3.12 9.25
N PRO A 92 14.11 -1.85 9.49
CA PRO A 92 14.77 -1.01 8.49
C PRO A 92 16.00 -1.70 7.90
N ALA A 93 16.23 -1.53 6.59
CA ALA A 93 17.31 -2.19 5.85
C ALA A 93 18.69 -2.00 6.49
N VAL A 94 18.94 -0.83 7.11
CA VAL A 94 20.19 -0.53 7.81
C VAL A 94 20.44 -1.46 9.02
N PHE A 95 19.38 -2.06 9.58
CA PHE A 95 19.47 -2.94 10.75
C PHE A 95 19.23 -4.41 10.40
N ASN A 96 18.50 -4.72 9.33
CA ASN A 96 18.16 -6.09 8.97
C ASN A 96 19.28 -6.82 8.20
N GLN A 97 20.34 -6.09 7.78
CA GLN A 97 21.51 -6.59 7.06
C GLN A 97 21.16 -7.32 5.74
N ASN A 98 20.00 -7.04 5.17
CA ASN A 98 19.54 -7.60 3.90
C ASN A 98 19.41 -6.48 2.85
N PRO A 99 19.45 -6.80 1.55
CA PRO A 99 19.21 -5.84 0.49
C PRO A 99 17.74 -5.44 0.34
N THR A 100 16.87 -5.86 1.27
CA THR A 100 15.44 -5.59 1.32
C THR A 100 15.07 -4.83 2.59
N GLY A 101 13.96 -4.10 2.59
CA GLY A 101 13.46 -3.33 3.73
C GLY A 101 13.13 -1.88 3.39
N GLY A 102 12.97 -1.55 2.12
CA GLY A 102 12.64 -0.22 1.66
C GLY A 102 11.95 -0.16 0.30
N LYS A 103 11.33 0.98 0.01
CA LYS A 103 10.63 1.26 -1.25
C LYS A 103 11.52 1.24 -2.50
N SER A 104 12.84 1.32 -2.31
CA SER A 104 13.85 1.33 -3.37
C SER A 104 14.62 0.01 -3.50
N ASP A 105 14.17 -1.06 -2.85
CA ASP A 105 14.70 -2.40 -3.04
C ASP A 105 14.60 -2.80 -4.51
N SER A 106 15.60 -3.52 -5.04
CA SER A 106 15.63 -3.91 -6.46
C SER A 106 14.38 -4.66 -6.89
N ALA A 107 13.85 -5.54 -6.04
CA ALA A 107 12.60 -6.26 -6.32
C ALA A 107 11.39 -5.32 -6.36
N ALA A 108 11.30 -4.35 -5.44
CA ALA A 108 10.23 -3.35 -5.42
C ALA A 108 10.29 -2.45 -6.66
N VAL A 109 11.48 -1.95 -7.00
CA VAL A 109 11.71 -1.12 -8.19
C VAL A 109 11.31 -1.85 -9.46
N GLU A 110 11.74 -3.12 -9.62
CA GLU A 110 11.41 -3.92 -10.80
C GLU A 110 9.91 -4.19 -10.90
N MET A 111 9.27 -4.62 -9.82
CA MET A 111 7.82 -4.86 -9.80
C MET A 111 7.03 -3.59 -10.15
N CYS A 112 7.37 -2.46 -9.54
CA CYS A 112 6.71 -1.18 -9.81
C CYS A 112 6.92 -0.74 -11.28
N THR A 113 8.12 -0.90 -11.81
CA THR A 113 8.44 -0.60 -13.22
C THR A 113 7.63 -1.48 -14.16
N GLN A 114 7.56 -2.78 -13.90
CA GLN A 114 6.83 -3.74 -14.71
C GLN A 114 5.32 -3.46 -14.74
N PHE A 115 4.73 -3.10 -13.61
CA PHE A 115 3.32 -2.71 -13.57
C PHE A 115 3.07 -1.36 -14.28
N ALA A 116 3.96 -0.37 -14.09
CA ALA A 116 3.85 0.90 -14.78
C ALA A 116 3.93 0.72 -16.30
N LYS A 117 4.82 -0.12 -16.82
CA LYS A 117 4.88 -0.48 -18.26
C LYS A 117 3.60 -1.12 -18.79
N ARG A 118 2.75 -1.66 -17.91
CA ARG A 118 1.43 -2.21 -18.26
C ARG A 118 0.31 -1.18 -18.18
N GLY A 119 0.62 0.05 -17.76
CA GLY A 119 -0.34 1.16 -17.73
C GLY A 119 -0.95 1.47 -16.37
N TYR A 120 -0.42 0.92 -15.29
CA TYR A 120 -0.80 1.29 -13.92
C TYR A 120 -0.04 2.54 -13.46
N VAL A 121 -0.63 3.28 -12.53
CA VAL A 121 0.14 4.11 -11.59
C VAL A 121 0.57 3.20 -10.45
N VAL A 122 1.83 3.26 -10.02
CA VAL A 122 2.32 2.41 -8.94
C VAL A 122 3.02 3.27 -7.88
N ALA A 123 2.59 3.14 -6.64
CA ALA A 123 3.19 3.79 -5.48
C ALA A 123 3.99 2.76 -4.67
N SER A 124 5.32 2.79 -4.77
CA SER A 124 6.18 2.03 -3.87
C SER A 124 6.27 2.76 -2.54
N ALA A 125 5.53 2.32 -1.53
CA ALA A 125 5.38 3.02 -0.26
C ALA A 125 6.27 2.44 0.85
N THR A 126 6.88 3.31 1.67
CA THR A 126 7.42 2.93 2.97
C THR A 126 6.29 2.82 3.98
N TYR A 127 6.58 2.22 5.11
CA TYR A 127 5.71 2.19 6.29
C TYR A 127 6.58 2.19 7.54
N ARG A 128 6.04 2.55 8.71
CA ARG A 128 6.79 2.52 9.98
C ARG A 128 7.20 1.10 10.30
N GLN A 129 8.51 0.90 10.36
CA GLN A 129 9.16 -0.35 10.73
C GLN A 129 9.71 -0.23 12.16
N GLY A 130 10.12 -1.35 12.72
CA GLY A 130 10.81 -1.42 13.99
C GLY A 130 10.06 -2.24 15.04
N TRP A 131 10.74 -3.31 15.45
CA TRP A 131 10.41 -4.17 16.58
C TRP A 131 11.72 -4.69 17.17
N VAL A 132 11.68 -5.48 18.23
CA VAL A 132 12.88 -5.94 18.97
C VAL A 132 13.11 -7.44 18.76
N PRO A 133 13.65 -7.88 17.58
CA PRO A 133 13.78 -9.29 17.23
C PRO A 133 14.77 -10.07 18.09
N THR A 134 15.70 -9.39 18.74
CA THR A 134 16.80 -9.98 19.51
C THR A 134 16.59 -9.95 21.03
N ASP A 135 15.42 -9.44 21.50
CA ASP A 135 15.11 -9.46 22.91
C ASP A 135 15.09 -10.90 23.45
N PRO A 136 15.68 -11.20 24.61
CA PRO A 136 15.64 -12.53 25.20
C PRO A 136 14.22 -12.97 25.56
N ASP A 137 13.35 -12.02 25.92
CA ASP A 137 11.95 -12.31 26.24
C ASP A 137 11.11 -12.49 24.96
N GLN A 138 10.50 -13.68 24.83
CA GLN A 138 9.63 -14.00 23.70
C GLN A 138 8.40 -13.11 23.66
N ASP A 139 7.85 -12.72 24.80
CA ASP A 139 6.67 -11.88 24.89
C ASP A 139 6.97 -10.48 24.32
N VAL A 140 8.14 -9.94 24.60
CA VAL A 140 8.62 -8.67 24.02
C VAL A 140 8.76 -8.78 22.50
N ARG A 141 9.39 -9.85 21.99
CA ARG A 141 9.51 -10.06 20.54
C ARG A 141 8.15 -10.14 19.86
N THR A 142 7.24 -10.93 20.44
CA THR A 142 5.89 -11.11 19.88
C THR A 142 5.12 -9.80 19.88
N GLY A 143 5.04 -9.14 21.03
CA GLY A 143 4.25 -7.91 21.20
C GLY A 143 4.77 -6.77 20.33
N THR A 144 6.09 -6.55 20.30
CA THR A 144 6.67 -5.47 19.47
C THR A 144 6.53 -5.74 17.97
N LEU A 145 6.56 -7.00 17.54
CA LEU A 145 6.28 -7.38 16.15
C LEU A 145 4.81 -7.09 15.79
N LEU A 146 3.85 -7.49 16.62
CA LEU A 146 2.42 -7.22 16.39
C LEU A 146 2.14 -5.71 16.33
N MET A 147 2.77 -4.92 17.19
CA MET A 147 2.69 -3.45 17.13
C MET A 147 3.31 -2.88 15.84
N ALA A 148 4.38 -3.49 15.31
CA ALA A 148 4.99 -3.05 14.04
C ALA A 148 4.06 -3.34 12.85
N VAL A 149 3.46 -4.54 12.80
CA VAL A 149 2.44 -4.88 11.79
C VAL A 149 1.27 -3.92 11.86
N TYR A 150 0.76 -3.65 13.06
CA TYR A 150 -0.38 -2.75 13.27
C TYR A 150 -0.11 -1.34 12.75
N ARG A 151 1.05 -0.74 13.10
CA ARG A 151 1.45 0.57 12.58
C ARG A 151 1.59 0.59 11.06
N ALA A 152 2.09 -0.51 10.48
CA ALA A 152 2.22 -0.62 9.03
C ALA A 152 0.87 -0.69 8.30
N ILE A 153 -0.14 -1.33 8.90
CA ILE A 153 -1.53 -1.31 8.39
C ILE A 153 -2.08 0.11 8.40
N GLN A 154 -1.91 0.84 9.50
CA GLN A 154 -2.32 2.24 9.62
C GLN A 154 -1.67 3.11 8.54
N ASP A 155 -0.37 2.94 8.31
CA ASP A 155 0.38 3.72 7.32
C ASP A 155 -0.08 3.38 5.89
N ALA A 156 -0.40 2.12 5.60
CA ALA A 156 -0.98 1.72 4.31
C ALA A 156 -2.36 2.38 4.08
N LYS A 157 -3.20 2.47 5.12
CA LYS A 157 -4.49 3.18 5.05
C LYS A 157 -4.30 4.68 4.84
N VAL A 158 -3.32 5.29 5.49
CA VAL A 158 -2.93 6.70 5.26
C VAL A 158 -2.49 6.91 3.81
N CYS A 159 -1.69 5.99 3.25
CA CYS A 159 -1.24 6.07 1.86
C CYS A 159 -2.41 6.02 0.87
N VAL A 160 -3.39 5.15 1.08
CA VAL A 160 -4.58 5.09 0.23
C VAL A 160 -5.41 6.38 0.36
N ARG A 161 -5.62 6.89 1.57
CA ARG A 161 -6.34 8.16 1.79
C ARG A 161 -5.69 9.35 1.11
N TYR A 162 -4.36 9.40 1.04
CA TYR A 162 -3.63 10.41 0.29
C TYR A 162 -4.12 10.52 -1.16
N PHE A 163 -4.27 9.40 -1.86
CA PHE A 163 -4.73 9.41 -3.24
C PHE A 163 -6.20 9.81 -3.40
N TYR A 164 -7.05 9.45 -2.44
CA TYR A 164 -8.43 9.95 -2.43
C TYR A 164 -8.48 11.47 -2.21
N GLU A 165 -7.68 12.01 -1.29
CA GLU A 165 -7.60 13.45 -1.07
C GLU A 165 -7.03 14.18 -2.29
N ASP A 166 -5.91 13.70 -2.85
CA ASP A 166 -5.28 14.28 -4.04
C ASP A 166 -6.26 14.33 -5.22
N ALA A 167 -7.00 13.26 -5.47
CA ALA A 167 -7.99 13.22 -6.53
C ALA A 167 -9.17 14.18 -6.31
N MET A 168 -9.56 14.44 -5.06
CA MET A 168 -10.71 15.30 -4.74
C MET A 168 -10.35 16.77 -4.58
N THR A 169 -9.13 17.09 -4.15
CA THR A 169 -8.77 18.45 -3.73
C THR A 169 -7.57 19.06 -4.45
N ALA A 170 -6.66 18.24 -4.97
CA ALA A 170 -5.41 18.69 -5.62
C ALA A 170 -5.39 18.47 -7.14
N GLY A 171 -6.53 18.11 -7.73
CA GLY A 171 -6.66 17.93 -9.18
C GLY A 171 -6.15 16.61 -9.71
N ASN A 172 -6.00 15.59 -8.85
CA ASN A 172 -5.54 14.26 -9.20
C ASN A 172 -4.15 14.26 -9.85
N THR A 173 -3.16 14.70 -9.09
CA THR A 173 -1.78 14.96 -9.51
C THR A 173 -1.14 13.79 -10.30
N PHE A 174 -1.56 12.58 -10.01
CA PHE A 174 -1.01 11.35 -10.58
C PHE A 174 -1.98 10.62 -11.53
N ASP A 175 -3.11 11.24 -11.88
CA ASP A 175 -4.15 10.66 -12.74
C ASP A 175 -4.63 9.27 -12.26
N VAL A 176 -4.91 9.14 -10.98
CA VAL A 176 -5.35 7.88 -10.36
C VAL A 176 -6.85 7.68 -10.52
N ASP A 177 -7.26 6.47 -10.91
CA ASP A 177 -8.65 6.03 -10.79
C ASP A 177 -8.92 5.49 -9.38
N THR A 178 -9.53 6.31 -8.53
CA THR A 178 -9.84 5.95 -7.14
C THR A 178 -10.88 4.83 -7.00
N ASN A 179 -11.57 4.43 -8.08
CA ASN A 179 -12.43 3.26 -8.07
C ASN A 179 -11.66 1.95 -8.24
N ASN A 180 -10.39 2.02 -8.65
CA ASN A 180 -9.54 0.88 -8.96
C ASN A 180 -8.20 0.99 -8.25
N ILE A 181 -8.21 0.96 -6.92
CA ILE A 181 -7.00 0.93 -6.07
C ILE A 181 -6.74 -0.50 -5.61
N ILE A 182 -5.52 -0.95 -5.82
CA ILE A 182 -5.03 -2.28 -5.46
C ILE A 182 -3.96 -2.11 -4.39
N LEU A 183 -4.05 -2.87 -3.30
CA LEU A 183 -2.97 -2.95 -2.32
C LEU A 183 -2.20 -4.26 -2.56
N ALA A 184 -0.94 -4.16 -2.94
CA ALA A 184 -0.07 -5.30 -3.21
C ALA A 184 1.09 -5.33 -2.21
N GLY A 185 1.39 -6.50 -1.64
CA GLY A 185 2.47 -6.64 -0.68
C GLY A 185 3.30 -7.89 -0.87
N GLN A 186 4.63 -7.75 -0.78
CA GLN A 186 5.59 -8.84 -0.83
C GLN A 186 6.14 -9.15 0.57
N GLY A 187 6.21 -10.42 0.93
CA GLY A 187 6.73 -10.85 2.23
C GLY A 187 5.99 -10.17 3.38
N THR A 188 6.68 -9.32 4.17
CA THR A 188 6.03 -8.54 5.23
C THR A 188 4.98 -7.57 4.71
N GLY A 189 5.15 -7.01 3.51
CA GLY A 189 4.09 -6.26 2.83
C GLY A 189 2.84 -7.10 2.56
N GLY A 190 3.00 -8.40 2.30
CA GLY A 190 1.89 -9.35 2.15
C GLY A 190 1.11 -9.57 3.44
N TYR A 191 1.78 -9.60 4.60
CA TYR A 191 1.10 -9.62 5.91
C TYR A 191 0.26 -8.36 6.11
N ILE A 192 0.80 -7.18 5.73
CA ILE A 192 0.07 -5.91 5.82
C ILE A 192 -1.16 -5.95 4.90
N ALA A 193 -1.00 -6.40 3.64
CA ALA A 193 -2.09 -6.45 2.68
C ALA A 193 -3.23 -7.36 3.15
N MET A 194 -2.92 -8.54 3.68
CA MET A 194 -3.92 -9.45 4.23
C MET A 194 -4.65 -8.85 5.44
N ALA A 195 -3.90 -8.32 6.42
CA ALA A 195 -4.50 -7.70 7.59
C ALA A 195 -5.30 -6.42 7.25
N TYR A 196 -4.87 -5.67 6.22
CA TYR A 196 -5.63 -4.53 5.72
C TYR A 196 -7.02 -4.90 5.24
N ALA A 197 -7.14 -6.03 4.56
CA ALA A 197 -8.40 -6.51 3.98
C ALA A 197 -9.35 -7.14 5.01
N THR A 198 -8.80 -7.71 6.09
CA THR A 198 -9.55 -8.61 6.97
C THR A 198 -9.65 -8.13 8.42
N LEU A 199 -8.81 -7.17 8.84
CA LEU A 199 -8.79 -6.69 10.22
C LEU A 199 -9.63 -5.42 10.36
N ASP A 200 -10.86 -5.56 10.83
CA ASP A 200 -11.81 -4.45 10.94
C ASP A 200 -12.49 -4.33 12.32
N LYS A 201 -12.40 -5.37 13.17
CA LYS A 201 -13.05 -5.41 14.48
C LYS A 201 -12.04 -5.43 15.63
N PRO A 202 -12.22 -4.59 16.68
CA PRO A 202 -11.34 -4.60 17.85
C PRO A 202 -11.23 -5.99 18.53
N SER A 203 -12.24 -6.84 18.42
CA SER A 203 -12.22 -8.21 18.98
C SER A 203 -11.15 -9.11 18.34
N GLU A 204 -10.75 -8.83 17.10
CA GLU A 204 -9.80 -9.63 16.31
C GLU A 204 -8.37 -9.52 16.83
N ILE A 205 -8.02 -8.39 17.46
CA ILE A 205 -6.73 -8.21 18.16
C ILE A 205 -6.79 -8.63 19.62
N GLN A 206 -7.93 -9.15 20.10
CA GLN A 206 -8.15 -9.61 21.48
C GLN A 206 -8.16 -11.14 21.59
N LEU A 207 -7.83 -11.86 20.52
CA LEU A 207 -7.72 -13.31 20.56
C LEU A 207 -6.62 -13.74 21.55
N PRO A 208 -6.74 -14.89 22.24
CA PRO A 208 -5.79 -15.30 23.28
C PRO A 208 -4.31 -15.23 22.86
N LYS A 209 -4.01 -15.53 21.60
CA LYS A 209 -2.63 -15.48 21.07
C LYS A 209 -2.08 -14.06 20.87
N PHE A 210 -2.93 -13.05 20.93
CA PHE A 210 -2.57 -11.64 20.82
C PHE A 210 -2.57 -10.91 22.16
N LEU A 211 -2.75 -11.64 23.25
CA LEU A 211 -2.68 -11.09 24.60
C LEU A 211 -1.29 -11.28 25.19
N SER A 212 -0.83 -10.28 25.95
CA SER A 212 0.45 -10.33 26.63
C SER A 212 0.43 -11.35 27.76
N ASN A 213 1.49 -12.14 27.89
CA ASN A 213 1.69 -13.08 28.97
C ASN A 213 2.44 -12.44 30.16
N THR A 214 2.96 -11.21 29.99
CA THR A 214 3.71 -10.50 31.03
C THR A 214 3.22 -9.06 31.19
N THR A 215 3.62 -8.41 32.28
CA THR A 215 3.51 -6.97 32.43
C THR A 215 4.87 -6.35 32.21
N ASN A 216 5.00 -5.50 31.17
CA ASN A 216 6.25 -4.81 30.82
C ASN A 216 5.95 -3.35 30.49
N ALA A 217 6.21 -2.47 31.45
CA ALA A 217 5.91 -1.04 31.33
C ALA A 217 6.72 -0.33 30.22
N ALA A 218 7.92 -0.84 29.90
CA ALA A 218 8.76 -0.23 28.86
C ALA A 218 8.10 -0.32 27.45
N TYR A 219 7.28 -1.35 27.25
CA TYR A 219 6.54 -1.55 25.98
C TYR A 219 5.04 -1.31 26.12
N GLY A 220 4.57 -0.96 27.32
CA GLY A 220 3.14 -0.76 27.60
C GLY A 220 2.35 -2.05 27.70
N PHE A 221 3.01 -3.20 27.89
CA PHE A 221 2.34 -4.49 28.02
C PHE A 221 1.75 -4.69 29.41
N VAL A 222 0.53 -5.24 29.45
CA VAL A 222 -0.15 -5.63 30.66
C VAL A 222 -0.66 -7.05 30.47
N ILE A 223 -0.32 -7.94 31.41
CA ILE A 223 -0.73 -9.36 31.35
C ILE A 223 -2.22 -9.50 31.10
N GLY A 224 -2.60 -10.36 30.14
CA GLY A 224 -3.97 -10.60 29.72
C GLY A 224 -4.62 -9.49 28.89
N GLN A 225 -3.90 -8.41 28.58
CA GLN A 225 -4.36 -7.36 27.66
C GLN A 225 -3.75 -7.54 26.27
N PRO A 226 -4.42 -7.06 25.21
CA PRO A 226 -3.86 -7.07 23.85
C PRO A 226 -2.51 -6.36 23.79
N TYR A 227 -1.54 -6.92 23.06
CA TYR A 227 -0.30 -6.23 22.75
C TYR A 227 -0.53 -4.92 22.00
N VAL A 228 -1.56 -4.88 21.15
CA VAL A 228 -1.98 -3.68 20.43
C VAL A 228 -3.02 -2.94 21.27
N ASN A 229 -2.61 -1.83 21.87
CA ASN A 229 -3.48 -0.94 22.61
C ASN A 229 -3.99 0.18 21.69
N GLN A 230 -5.21 0.09 21.18
CA GLN A 230 -5.80 1.11 20.30
C GLN A 230 -5.98 2.46 20.98
N ALA A 231 -6.20 2.52 22.30
CA ALA A 231 -6.28 3.79 23.00
C ALA A 231 -4.95 4.57 22.96
N ALA A 232 -3.82 3.86 22.79
CA ALA A 232 -2.50 4.46 22.66
C ALA A 232 -2.05 4.63 21.21
N LEU A 233 -2.28 3.61 20.36
CA LEU A 233 -1.77 3.55 18.98
C LEU A 233 -2.74 4.12 17.93
N GLY A 234 -3.97 4.44 18.32
CA GLY A 234 -5.06 4.75 17.40
C GLY A 234 -5.80 3.50 16.90
N ASP A 235 -6.91 3.69 16.22
CA ASP A 235 -7.68 2.62 15.60
C ASP A 235 -7.03 2.07 14.33
N PHE A 236 -7.70 1.14 13.64
CA PHE A 236 -7.19 0.54 12.40
C PHE A 236 -6.96 1.56 11.27
N ASP A 237 -7.70 2.67 11.28
CA ASP A 237 -7.57 3.75 10.31
C ASP A 237 -6.59 4.84 10.76
N ALA A 238 -5.82 4.63 11.84
CA ALA A 238 -4.89 5.56 12.46
C ALA A 238 -5.56 6.81 13.07
N TYR A 239 -6.85 6.75 13.39
CA TYR A 239 -7.51 7.83 14.13
C TYR A 239 -7.35 7.64 15.64
N GLY A 240 -7.37 8.75 16.38
CA GLY A 240 -7.18 8.72 17.83
C GLY A 240 -5.76 8.36 18.25
N GLY A 241 -5.62 7.66 19.40
CA GLY A 241 -4.32 7.37 20.00
C GLY A 241 -3.75 8.55 20.78
N ILE A 242 -2.55 8.37 21.35
CA ILE A 242 -1.85 9.44 22.04
C ILE A 242 -0.81 10.11 21.11
N PRO A 243 -0.60 11.43 21.21
CA PRO A 243 0.29 12.18 20.30
C PRO A 243 1.74 11.70 20.25
N GLN A 244 2.19 10.98 21.29
CA GLN A 244 3.54 10.40 21.35
C GLN A 244 3.68 9.11 20.51
N LEU A 245 2.59 8.50 20.06
CA LEU A 245 2.60 7.21 19.37
C LEU A 245 1.84 7.25 18.04
N ASN A 246 0.95 8.22 17.83
CA ASN A 246 0.17 8.35 16.61
C ASN A 246 -0.12 9.80 16.24
N ASN A 247 -0.11 10.10 14.94
CA ASN A 247 -0.63 11.34 14.37
C ASN A 247 -1.96 11.04 13.67
N PRO A 248 -3.11 11.40 14.26
CA PRO A 248 -4.42 11.09 13.70
C PRO A 248 -4.86 12.02 12.55
N ASN A 249 -4.05 13.01 12.17
CA ASN A 249 -4.46 14.09 11.27
C ASN A 249 -4.14 13.83 9.79
N ASN A 250 -3.68 12.60 9.43
CA ASN A 250 -3.36 12.25 8.06
C ASN A 250 -4.63 11.99 7.24
N HIS A 251 -4.99 12.90 6.32
CA HIS A 251 -6.08 12.75 5.33
C HIS A 251 -7.43 12.36 5.98
N VAL A 252 -7.81 13.09 7.03
CA VAL A 252 -9.03 12.83 7.81
C VAL A 252 -10.28 12.98 6.94
N GLY A 253 -11.17 11.98 7.00
CA GLY A 253 -12.45 11.99 6.28
C GLY A 253 -12.38 11.43 4.85
N TYR A 254 -11.19 11.11 4.34
CA TYR A 254 -11.05 10.43 3.06
C TYR A 254 -11.12 8.91 3.21
N SER A 255 -11.51 8.24 2.12
CA SER A 255 -11.66 6.78 2.10
C SER A 255 -10.30 6.09 2.13
N SER A 256 -10.20 4.98 2.85
CA SER A 256 -9.10 4.03 2.76
C SER A 256 -9.48 2.76 1.97
N ARG A 257 -10.60 2.76 1.25
CA ARG A 257 -11.08 1.58 0.52
C ARG A 257 -10.17 1.22 -0.65
N VAL A 258 -9.89 -0.07 -0.79
CA VAL A 258 -9.23 -0.67 -1.96
C VAL A 258 -10.19 -1.62 -2.66
N SER A 259 -9.97 -1.89 -3.96
CA SER A 259 -10.81 -2.79 -4.74
C SER A 259 -10.48 -4.25 -4.45
N PHE A 260 -9.21 -4.56 -4.23
CA PHE A 260 -8.73 -5.87 -3.80
C PHE A 260 -7.28 -5.78 -3.29
N VAL A 261 -6.84 -6.86 -2.67
CA VAL A 261 -5.47 -7.00 -2.17
C VAL A 261 -4.73 -8.13 -2.87
N VAL A 262 -3.41 -7.97 -3.02
CA VAL A 262 -2.52 -8.99 -3.59
C VAL A 262 -1.48 -9.36 -2.55
N ASN A 263 -1.49 -10.62 -2.13
CA ASN A 263 -0.53 -11.18 -1.18
C ASN A 263 0.54 -11.99 -1.90
N MET A 264 1.79 -11.57 -1.79
CA MET A 264 2.96 -12.26 -2.36
C MET A 264 3.87 -12.75 -1.23
N GLY A 265 3.43 -13.81 -0.54
CA GLY A 265 4.24 -14.50 0.48
C GLY A 265 4.07 -13.99 1.91
N GLY A 266 2.99 -13.28 2.20
CA GLY A 266 2.55 -12.99 3.58
C GLY A 266 1.61 -14.06 4.12
N ALA A 267 1.24 -13.93 5.39
CA ALA A 267 0.27 -14.79 6.06
C ALA A 267 -0.80 -13.98 6.79
N LEU A 268 -1.95 -14.59 6.99
CA LEU A 268 -3.02 -14.05 7.82
C LEU A 268 -2.69 -14.24 9.30
N GLY A 269 -3.00 -13.26 10.12
CA GLY A 269 -2.77 -13.34 11.57
C GLY A 269 -3.67 -14.37 12.26
N ASP A 270 -4.92 -14.49 11.83
CA ASP A 270 -5.85 -15.54 12.25
C ASP A 270 -6.86 -15.85 11.16
N SER A 271 -7.27 -17.12 11.03
CA SER A 271 -8.28 -17.53 10.06
C SER A 271 -9.68 -17.00 10.38
N SER A 272 -9.95 -16.65 11.64
CA SER A 272 -11.23 -16.05 12.06
C SER A 272 -11.43 -14.61 11.57
N TRP A 273 -10.38 -13.99 11.03
CA TRP A 273 -10.49 -12.66 10.40
C TRP A 273 -11.10 -12.71 9.01
N LEU A 274 -11.23 -13.92 8.40
CA LEU A 274 -11.87 -14.07 7.09
C LEU A 274 -13.38 -14.15 7.28
N GLU A 275 -14.06 -13.12 6.80
CA GLU A 275 -15.53 -13.05 6.85
C GLU A 275 -16.13 -12.96 5.44
N ALA A 276 -17.41 -13.30 5.32
CA ALA A 276 -18.12 -13.15 4.05
C ALA A 276 -18.31 -11.65 3.74
N GLY A 277 -17.64 -11.17 2.71
CA GLY A 277 -17.68 -9.76 2.30
C GLY A 277 -16.36 -9.02 2.42
N ASP A 278 -15.33 -9.65 2.95
CA ASP A 278 -13.97 -9.12 2.89
C ASP A 278 -13.50 -8.99 1.43
N ALA A 279 -12.76 -7.92 1.15
CA ALA A 279 -12.38 -7.51 -0.21
C ALA A 279 -11.43 -8.50 -0.92
#